data_35588d08dcb54c407f2aedc352e26598
#
_entry.id   35588d08dcb54c407f2aedc352e26598
#
_cell.length_a   1.000
_cell.length_b   1.000
_cell.length_c   1.000
_cell.angle_alpha   90.00
_cell.angle_beta   90.00
_cell.angle_gamma   90.00
#
_symmetry.space_group_name_H-M   'P 1'
#
loop_
_entity.id
_entity.type
_entity.pdbx_description
1 polymer ?
#
loop_
_entity_poly.entity_id
_entity_poly.type
_entity_poly.pdbx_seq_one_letter_code
_entity_poly.pdbx_strand_id
1 'polypeptide(L)'
;MAVFLLTSLGTGGSFSGSGGRLQAQLALYGPAIHYGHWWELYRLVTAGFIHFGPVHIIFNMVILYRFGMMLEPALGPVRLTGLYFASLLTGSFGALLLSPHAFTGGASGAVFGLIAAAAIGLHQRGVNVWQSGVGGLIVVNLVLTFVVGGISIGGHLGGLAGGFVVGAFMLRVPTTRRSVIDGVLVAGIVSALAVAGSVMVAGR
;
A
#
# COMPACT_ATOMS: atom_id res chain seq x y z
N MET A 1 11.86 5.03 7.35
CA MET A 1 12.94 4.77 8.32
C MET A 1 12.67 5.40 9.69
N ALA A 2 12.51 6.72 9.81
CA ALA A 2 12.31 7.38 11.11
C ALA A 2 11.18 6.79 11.95
N VAL A 3 9.98 6.59 11.38
CA VAL A 3 8.83 5.99 12.08
C VAL A 3 9.14 4.58 12.59
N PHE A 4 9.80 3.75 11.79
CA PHE A 4 10.22 2.41 12.23
C PHE A 4 11.17 2.47 13.43
N LEU A 5 12.18 3.34 13.39
CA LEU A 5 13.11 3.52 14.51
C LEU A 5 12.37 3.99 15.77
N LEU A 6 11.52 5.00 15.66
CA LEU A 6 10.74 5.53 16.79
C LEU A 6 9.81 4.47 17.41
N THR A 7 9.14 3.69 16.58
CA THR A 7 8.22 2.65 17.06
C THR A 7 8.96 1.44 17.64
N SER A 8 10.17 1.13 17.15
CA SER A 8 11.01 0.04 17.65
C SER A 8 11.75 0.40 18.94
N LEU A 9 12.21 1.64 19.09
CA LEU A 9 12.89 2.10 20.32
C LEU A 9 11.95 2.16 21.53
N GLY A 10 10.66 2.47 21.29
CA GLY A 10 9.63 2.48 22.35
C GLY A 10 9.29 1.11 22.94
N THR A 11 9.83 0.01 22.39
CA THR A 11 9.58 -1.37 22.83
C THR A 11 10.75 -1.99 23.62
N GLY A 12 11.67 -1.18 24.15
CA GLY A 12 12.83 -1.70 24.88
C GLY A 12 13.86 -2.42 24.02
N GLY A 13 13.96 -2.08 22.73
CA GLY A 13 14.95 -2.64 21.79
C GLY A 13 14.63 -4.03 21.26
N SER A 14 13.43 -4.56 21.49
CA SER A 14 12.99 -5.82 20.90
C SER A 14 12.67 -5.62 19.41
N PHE A 15 13.57 -6.03 18.53
CA PHE A 15 13.34 -6.11 17.07
C PHE A 15 12.39 -7.23 16.67
N SER A 16 11.92 -8.02 17.63
CA SER A 16 10.98 -9.10 17.44
C SER A 16 9.55 -8.58 17.56
N GLY A 17 8.97 -8.05 16.52
CA GLY A 17 7.53 -7.90 16.20
C GLY A 17 6.46 -7.72 17.29
N SER A 18 6.80 -7.74 18.57
CA SER A 18 5.89 -7.49 19.69
C SER A 18 5.66 -5.99 19.80
N GLY A 19 4.57 -5.54 19.18
CA GLY A 19 4.21 -4.15 19.00
C GLY A 19 4.15 -3.38 20.31
N GLY A 20 5.00 -2.37 20.43
CA GLY A 20 4.89 -1.38 21.49
C GLY A 20 3.57 -0.59 21.38
N ARG A 21 3.24 0.13 22.46
CA ARG A 21 2.03 0.96 22.53
C ARG A 21 1.86 1.86 21.27
N LEU A 22 2.94 2.46 20.79
CA LEU A 22 2.92 3.33 19.61
C LEU A 22 2.59 2.56 18.32
N GLN A 23 3.12 1.34 18.13
CA GLN A 23 2.75 0.50 16.99
C GLN A 23 1.26 0.15 17.01
N ALA A 24 0.73 -0.25 18.18
CA ALA A 24 -0.69 -0.56 18.32
C ALA A 24 -1.59 0.66 18.05
N GLN A 25 -1.15 1.87 18.44
CA GLN A 25 -1.89 3.11 18.17
C GLN A 25 -1.89 3.50 16.70
N LEU A 26 -0.82 3.24 15.95
CA LEU A 26 -0.68 3.66 14.55
C LEU A 26 -1.02 2.57 13.54
N ALA A 27 -1.08 1.29 13.96
CA ALA A 27 -1.46 0.18 13.12
C ALA A 27 -2.95 0.22 12.76
N LEU A 28 -3.28 -0.35 11.62
CA LEU A 28 -4.66 -0.56 11.18
C LEU A 28 -5.32 -1.62 12.06
N TYR A 29 -6.48 -1.29 12.62
CA TYR A 29 -7.27 -2.19 13.47
C TYR A 29 -8.75 -1.82 13.38
N GLY A 30 -9.57 -2.72 12.85
CA GLY A 30 -10.99 -2.46 12.56
C GLY A 30 -11.79 -2.03 13.77
N PRO A 31 -11.73 -2.73 14.92
CA PRO A 31 -12.49 -2.31 16.11
C PRO A 31 -12.17 -0.88 16.59
N ALA A 32 -10.91 -0.41 16.44
CA ALA A 32 -10.58 0.96 16.78
C ALA A 32 -11.32 1.96 15.87
N ILE A 33 -11.44 1.66 14.58
CA ILE A 33 -12.17 2.48 13.61
C ILE A 33 -13.68 2.39 13.85
N HIS A 34 -14.20 1.22 14.18
CA HIS A 34 -15.64 0.99 14.39
C HIS A 34 -16.16 1.64 15.67
N TYR A 35 -15.50 1.42 16.81
CA TYR A 35 -15.89 1.96 18.11
C TYR A 35 -15.26 3.31 18.41
N GLY A 36 -14.15 3.65 17.71
CA GLY A 36 -13.54 4.96 17.72
C GLY A 36 -14.37 5.91 16.86
N HIS A 37 -14.23 7.19 17.15
CA HIS A 37 -14.85 8.21 16.33
C HIS A 37 -14.06 8.40 15.03
N TRP A 38 -14.55 9.25 14.15
CA TRP A 38 -13.93 9.56 12.84
C TRP A 38 -12.42 9.89 12.90
N TRP A 39 -11.89 10.30 14.03
CA TRP A 39 -10.44 10.56 14.18
C TRP A 39 -9.57 9.30 14.12
N GLU A 40 -10.09 8.10 14.36
CA GLU A 40 -9.31 6.85 14.19
C GLU A 40 -9.05 6.49 12.71
N LEU A 41 -9.65 7.24 11.77
CA LEU A 41 -9.40 7.06 10.32
C LEU A 41 -7.94 7.35 9.92
N TYR A 42 -7.16 8.06 10.74
CA TYR A 42 -5.74 8.23 10.50
C TYR A 42 -5.00 6.88 10.34
N ARG A 43 -5.50 5.81 10.98
CA ARG A 43 -4.94 4.46 10.92
C ARG A 43 -4.89 3.90 9.49
N LEU A 44 -5.81 4.30 8.62
CA LEU A 44 -5.80 3.91 7.21
C LEU A 44 -4.52 4.37 6.49
N VAL A 45 -3.91 5.45 6.96
CA VAL A 45 -2.68 6.01 6.41
C VAL A 45 -1.47 5.63 7.26
N THR A 46 -1.53 5.81 8.57
CA THR A 46 -0.38 5.61 9.46
C THR A 46 0.12 4.17 9.47
N ALA A 47 -0.78 3.20 9.29
CA ALA A 47 -0.43 1.80 9.16
C ALA A 47 0.61 1.55 8.05
N GLY A 48 0.58 2.30 6.95
CA GLY A 48 1.55 2.21 5.87
C GLY A 48 2.99 2.55 6.28
N PHE A 49 3.19 3.17 7.44
CA PHE A 49 4.51 3.55 7.96
C PHE A 49 4.97 2.67 9.11
N ILE A 50 4.14 1.74 9.58
CA ILE A 50 4.46 0.77 10.63
C ILE A 50 5.04 -0.50 10.02
N HIS A 51 6.13 -1.02 10.60
CA HIS A 51 6.75 -2.25 10.13
C HIS A 51 7.11 -3.16 11.32
N PHE A 52 6.80 -4.44 11.18
CA PHE A 52 6.95 -5.46 12.23
C PHE A 52 8.30 -6.19 12.15
N GLY A 53 9.37 -5.48 11.89
CA GLY A 53 10.72 -6.00 11.91
C GLY A 53 11.63 -5.48 10.79
N PRO A 54 12.97 -5.66 10.92
CA PRO A 54 13.96 -5.11 9.99
C PRO A 54 13.80 -5.66 8.57
N VAL A 55 13.55 -6.96 8.44
CA VAL A 55 13.38 -7.60 7.12
C VAL A 55 12.16 -7.03 6.41
N HIS A 56 11.05 -6.83 7.14
CA HIS A 56 9.81 -6.28 6.58
C HIS A 56 10.02 -4.86 6.03
N ILE A 57 10.67 -3.97 6.78
CA ILE A 57 10.92 -2.61 6.29
C ILE A 57 11.93 -2.58 5.15
N ILE A 58 13.01 -3.36 5.22
CA ILE A 58 14.03 -3.40 4.16
C ILE A 58 13.38 -3.84 2.85
N PHE A 59 12.61 -4.93 2.87
CA PHE A 59 11.91 -5.43 1.68
C PHE A 59 10.98 -4.38 1.07
N ASN A 60 10.15 -3.74 1.90
CA ASN A 60 9.25 -2.68 1.44
C ASN A 60 10.04 -1.50 0.83
N MET A 61 11.11 -1.05 1.48
CA MET A 61 11.89 0.10 0.99
C MET A 61 12.64 -0.20 -0.29
N VAL A 62 13.22 -1.39 -0.43
CA VAL A 62 13.90 -1.81 -1.67
C VAL A 62 12.93 -1.83 -2.84
N ILE A 63 11.76 -2.45 -2.67
CA ILE A 63 10.76 -2.54 -3.74
C ILE A 63 10.15 -1.17 -4.04
N LEU A 64 9.81 -0.40 -3.00
CA LEU A 64 9.33 0.97 -3.15
C LEU A 64 10.31 1.85 -3.95
N TYR A 65 11.59 1.79 -3.61
CA TYR A 65 12.63 2.53 -4.32
C TYR A 65 12.73 2.10 -5.79
N ARG A 66 12.79 0.80 -6.06
CA ARG A 66 12.91 0.25 -7.43
C ARG A 66 11.73 0.66 -8.31
N PHE A 67 10.51 0.51 -7.83
CA PHE A 67 9.32 0.85 -8.62
C PHE A 67 9.03 2.35 -8.62
N GLY A 68 9.37 3.07 -7.57
CA GLY A 68 9.35 4.53 -7.56
C GLY A 68 10.22 5.10 -8.67
N MET A 69 11.50 4.72 -8.72
CA MET A 69 12.44 5.14 -9.78
C MET A 69 12.00 4.72 -11.19
N MET A 70 11.32 3.59 -11.34
CA MET A 70 10.80 3.11 -12.62
C MET A 70 9.59 3.92 -13.11
N LEU A 71 8.69 4.29 -12.20
CA LEU A 71 7.41 4.92 -12.52
C LEU A 71 7.49 6.45 -12.56
N GLU A 72 8.35 7.06 -11.74
CA GLU A 72 8.44 8.52 -11.60
C GLU A 72 8.71 9.25 -12.91
N PRO A 73 9.61 8.79 -13.82
CA PRO A 73 9.82 9.44 -15.12
C PRO A 73 8.57 9.49 -16.01
N ALA A 74 7.67 8.50 -15.84
CA ALA A 74 6.45 8.43 -16.65
C ALA A 74 5.26 9.16 -16.00
N LEU A 75 5.20 9.20 -14.68
CA LEU A 75 4.07 9.77 -13.92
C LEU A 75 4.34 11.19 -13.43
N GLY A 76 5.58 11.50 -13.13
CA GLY A 76 5.96 12.67 -12.32
C GLY A 76 5.62 12.45 -10.82
N PRO A 77 6.19 13.29 -9.93
CA PRO A 77 6.08 13.08 -8.48
C PRO A 77 4.63 13.16 -7.96
N VAL A 78 3.81 14.05 -8.49
CA VAL A 78 2.43 14.26 -8.03
C VAL A 78 1.56 13.04 -8.30
N ARG A 79 1.59 12.51 -9.54
CA ARG A 79 0.80 11.32 -9.91
C ARG A 79 1.32 10.07 -9.22
N LEU A 80 2.65 9.94 -9.07
CA LEU A 80 3.25 8.83 -8.33
C LEU A 80 2.80 8.84 -6.85
N THR A 81 2.78 10.00 -6.21
CA THR A 81 2.28 10.15 -4.84
C THR A 81 0.80 9.79 -4.75
N GLY A 82 -0.02 10.26 -5.69
CA GLY A 82 -1.44 9.90 -5.76
C GLY A 82 -1.65 8.39 -5.93
N LEU A 83 -0.89 7.75 -6.81
CA LEU A 83 -0.91 6.29 -7.00
C LEU A 83 -0.52 5.54 -5.71
N TYR A 84 0.54 6.00 -5.03
CA TYR A 84 1.00 5.42 -3.77
C TYR A 84 -0.10 5.43 -2.70
N PHE A 85 -0.69 6.61 -2.44
CA PHE A 85 -1.72 6.74 -1.40
C PHE A 85 -3.04 6.05 -1.76
N ALA A 86 -3.45 6.08 -3.02
CA ALA A 86 -4.63 5.33 -3.47
C ALA A 86 -4.44 3.83 -3.26
N SER A 87 -3.25 3.29 -3.60
CA SER A 87 -2.91 1.89 -3.38
C SER A 87 -2.80 1.53 -1.90
N LEU A 88 -2.29 2.44 -1.07
CA LEU A 88 -2.23 2.26 0.38
C LEU A 88 -3.64 2.16 0.96
N LEU A 89 -4.54 3.08 0.60
CA LEU A 89 -5.89 3.13 1.14
C LEU A 89 -6.76 1.95 0.66
N THR A 90 -6.63 1.54 -0.60
CA THR A 90 -7.28 0.31 -1.08
C THR A 90 -6.70 -0.95 -0.42
N GLY A 91 -5.41 -0.94 -0.10
CA GLY A 91 -4.78 -1.97 0.73
C GLY A 91 -5.37 -1.99 2.14
N SER A 92 -5.53 -0.85 2.79
CA SER A 92 -6.16 -0.74 4.11
C SER A 92 -7.61 -1.24 4.08
N PHE A 93 -8.38 -0.88 3.05
CA PHE A 93 -9.73 -1.41 2.84
C PHE A 93 -9.73 -2.94 2.70
N GLY A 94 -8.86 -3.48 1.83
CA GLY A 94 -8.76 -4.93 1.64
C GLY A 94 -8.35 -5.68 2.91
N ALA A 95 -7.44 -5.11 3.71
CA ALA A 95 -7.03 -5.68 4.99
C ALA A 95 -8.22 -5.75 5.98
N LEU A 96 -8.98 -4.66 6.11
CA LEU A 96 -10.18 -4.62 6.96
C LEU A 96 -11.29 -5.54 6.44
N LEU A 97 -11.43 -5.68 5.13
CA LEU A 97 -12.44 -6.55 4.53
C LEU A 97 -12.21 -8.03 4.88
N LEU A 98 -10.95 -8.49 4.87
CA LEU A 98 -10.62 -9.90 5.08
C LEU A 98 -10.22 -10.22 6.52
N SER A 99 -9.68 -9.26 7.27
CA SER A 99 -9.15 -9.50 8.62
C SER A 99 -9.27 -8.26 9.51
N PRO A 100 -10.51 -7.79 9.82
CA PRO A 100 -10.72 -6.53 10.54
C PRO A 100 -10.13 -6.54 11.95
N HIS A 101 -10.01 -7.71 12.58
CA HIS A 101 -9.50 -7.87 13.95
C HIS A 101 -7.97 -8.07 14.02
N ALA A 102 -7.28 -8.10 12.88
CA ALA A 102 -5.83 -8.19 12.86
C ALA A 102 -5.19 -6.80 12.94
N PHE A 103 -4.13 -6.67 13.73
CA PHE A 103 -3.26 -5.50 13.65
C PHE A 103 -2.44 -5.57 12.37
N THR A 104 -2.71 -4.65 11.45
CA THR A 104 -2.05 -4.63 10.14
C THR A 104 -1.18 -3.38 10.00
N GLY A 105 0.01 -3.54 9.41
CA GLY A 105 0.93 -2.46 9.11
C GLY A 105 1.91 -2.85 8.02
N GLY A 106 2.44 -1.86 7.33
CA GLY A 106 3.41 -2.00 6.25
C GLY A 106 3.04 -1.17 5.03
N ALA A 107 4.05 -0.68 4.34
CA ALA A 107 3.90 0.00 3.05
C ALA A 107 3.51 -0.97 1.92
N SER A 108 3.42 -2.27 2.21
CA SER A 108 3.30 -3.31 1.20
C SER A 108 2.04 -3.19 0.32
N GLY A 109 0.91 -2.72 0.84
CA GLY A 109 -0.27 -2.43 0.02
C GLY A 109 0.04 -1.42 -1.09
N ALA A 110 0.69 -0.31 -0.74
CA ALA A 110 1.14 0.68 -1.73
C ALA A 110 2.19 0.08 -2.68
N VAL A 111 3.13 -0.69 -2.17
CA VAL A 111 4.18 -1.37 -2.95
C VAL A 111 3.58 -2.32 -3.99
N PHE A 112 2.58 -3.13 -3.62
CA PHE A 112 1.86 -3.99 -4.56
C PHE A 112 1.15 -3.18 -5.65
N GLY A 113 0.60 -2.02 -5.30
CA GLY A 113 0.01 -1.12 -6.27
C GLY A 113 1.01 -0.54 -7.26
N LEU A 114 2.21 -0.17 -6.81
CA LEU A 114 3.28 0.28 -7.70
C LEU A 114 3.75 -0.84 -8.63
N ILE A 115 3.86 -2.07 -8.14
CA ILE A 115 4.20 -3.24 -8.96
C ILE A 115 3.13 -3.45 -10.05
N ALA A 116 1.84 -3.37 -9.71
CA ALA A 116 0.74 -3.48 -10.66
C ALA A 116 0.81 -2.39 -11.74
N ALA A 117 1.00 -1.14 -11.33
CA ALA A 117 1.16 -0.02 -12.26
C ALA A 117 2.37 -0.19 -13.18
N ALA A 118 3.50 -0.69 -12.66
CA ALA A 118 4.69 -0.96 -13.46
C ALA A 118 4.42 -2.06 -14.51
N ALA A 119 3.75 -3.14 -14.14
CA ALA A 119 3.37 -4.20 -15.08
C ALA A 119 2.50 -3.66 -16.22
N ILE A 120 1.50 -2.80 -15.90
CA ILE A 120 0.67 -2.13 -16.90
C ILE A 120 1.51 -1.23 -17.80
N GLY A 121 2.37 -0.40 -17.23
CA GLY A 121 3.22 0.53 -17.97
C GLY A 121 4.16 -0.17 -18.95
N LEU A 122 4.70 -1.33 -18.57
CA LEU A 122 5.48 -2.19 -19.46
C LEU A 122 4.62 -2.76 -20.58
N HIS A 123 3.48 -3.34 -20.24
CA HIS A 123 2.55 -3.92 -21.22
C HIS A 123 2.09 -2.90 -22.26
N GLN A 124 1.72 -1.69 -21.85
CA GLN A 124 1.31 -0.60 -22.75
C GLN A 124 2.42 -0.14 -23.70
N ARG A 125 3.68 -0.35 -23.33
CA ARG A 125 4.86 -0.07 -24.16
C ARG A 125 5.30 -1.26 -25.01
N GLY A 126 4.54 -2.35 -25.06
CA GLY A 126 4.88 -3.58 -25.78
C GLY A 126 6.00 -4.39 -25.14
N VAL A 127 6.39 -4.08 -23.89
CA VAL A 127 7.43 -4.82 -23.18
C VAL A 127 6.83 -6.04 -22.51
N ASN A 128 7.46 -7.20 -22.72
CA ASN A 128 7.00 -8.43 -22.07
C ASN A 128 7.26 -8.36 -20.56
N VAL A 129 6.18 -8.38 -19.78
CA VAL A 129 6.21 -8.26 -18.32
C VAL A 129 6.98 -9.40 -17.66
N TRP A 130 6.96 -10.61 -18.27
CA TRP A 130 7.68 -11.76 -17.74
C TRP A 130 9.20 -11.65 -17.99
N GLN A 131 9.59 -11.23 -19.19
CA GLN A 131 11.01 -11.04 -19.53
C GLN A 131 11.64 -9.87 -18.78
N SER A 132 10.84 -8.88 -18.38
CA SER A 132 11.31 -7.77 -17.55
C SER A 132 11.59 -8.15 -16.08
N GLY A 133 11.19 -9.35 -15.66
CA GLY A 133 11.27 -9.81 -14.28
C GLY A 133 10.12 -9.31 -13.37
N VAL A 134 9.33 -8.34 -13.80
CA VAL A 134 8.20 -7.79 -13.00
C VAL A 134 7.12 -8.85 -12.79
N GLY A 135 6.80 -9.66 -13.82
CA GLY A 135 5.86 -10.77 -13.69
C GLY A 135 6.28 -11.79 -12.65
N GLY A 136 7.56 -12.20 -12.68
CA GLY A 136 8.12 -13.12 -11.67
C GLY A 136 8.06 -12.52 -10.25
N LEU A 137 8.35 -11.24 -10.11
CA LEU A 137 8.27 -10.55 -8.82
C LEU A 137 6.83 -10.51 -8.28
N ILE A 138 5.82 -10.28 -9.13
CA ILE A 138 4.40 -10.35 -8.74
C ILE A 138 4.09 -11.74 -8.19
N VAL A 139 4.45 -12.80 -8.93
CA VAL A 139 4.17 -14.18 -8.52
C VAL A 139 4.85 -14.51 -7.20
N VAL A 140 6.13 -14.22 -7.05
CA VAL A 140 6.87 -14.48 -5.81
C VAL A 140 6.24 -13.76 -4.62
N ASN A 141 5.91 -12.47 -4.77
CA ASN A 141 5.28 -11.71 -3.69
C ASN A 141 3.87 -12.22 -3.35
N LEU A 142 3.09 -12.65 -4.36
CA LEU A 142 1.78 -13.28 -4.11
C LEU A 142 1.95 -14.63 -3.40
N VAL A 143 2.87 -15.48 -3.83
CA VAL A 143 3.16 -16.76 -3.15
C VAL A 143 3.54 -16.51 -1.70
N LEU A 144 4.47 -15.59 -1.44
CA LEU A 144 4.84 -15.22 -0.06
C LEU A 144 3.65 -14.70 0.74
N THR A 145 2.75 -13.96 0.12
CA THR A 145 1.51 -13.46 0.77
C THR A 145 0.63 -14.58 1.30
N PHE A 146 0.54 -15.70 0.58
CA PHE A 146 -0.30 -16.83 0.98
C PHE A 146 0.41 -17.84 1.87
N VAL A 147 1.73 -17.95 1.76
CA VAL A 147 2.52 -18.99 2.46
C VAL A 147 3.05 -18.48 3.80
N VAL A 148 3.42 -17.20 3.89
CA VAL A 148 4.00 -16.63 5.11
C VAL A 148 2.91 -16.12 6.04
N GLY A 149 2.78 -16.73 7.21
CA GLY A 149 1.82 -16.29 8.24
C GLY A 149 2.10 -14.85 8.71
N GLY A 150 1.03 -14.13 9.06
CA GLY A 150 1.13 -12.73 9.52
C GLY A 150 1.18 -11.68 8.42
N ILE A 151 1.21 -12.09 7.14
CA ILE A 151 1.09 -11.17 6.01
C ILE A 151 -0.39 -10.90 5.70
N SER A 152 -0.77 -9.64 5.53
CA SER A 152 -2.14 -9.25 5.19
C SER A 152 -2.46 -9.56 3.73
N ILE A 153 -3.15 -10.67 3.48
CA ILE A 153 -3.63 -11.05 2.13
C ILE A 153 -4.50 -9.94 1.55
N GLY A 154 -5.48 -9.46 2.34
CA GLY A 154 -6.36 -8.39 1.92
C GLY A 154 -5.62 -7.08 1.61
N GLY A 155 -4.61 -6.75 2.43
CA GLY A 155 -3.78 -5.57 2.22
C GLY A 155 -3.03 -5.59 0.89
N HIS A 156 -2.44 -6.73 0.54
CA HIS A 156 -1.71 -6.90 -0.71
C HIS A 156 -2.64 -6.91 -1.93
N LEU A 157 -3.72 -7.70 -1.89
CA LEU A 157 -4.69 -7.78 -3.00
C LEU A 157 -5.42 -6.46 -3.22
N GLY A 158 -5.83 -5.79 -2.14
CA GLY A 158 -6.47 -4.48 -2.21
C GLY A 158 -5.55 -3.42 -2.82
N GLY A 159 -4.29 -3.39 -2.38
CA GLY A 159 -3.27 -2.49 -2.94
C GLY A 159 -2.98 -2.77 -4.41
N LEU A 160 -2.83 -4.05 -4.77
CA LEU A 160 -2.65 -4.48 -6.16
C LEU A 160 -3.81 -4.00 -7.06
N ALA A 161 -5.06 -4.21 -6.61
CA ALA A 161 -6.25 -3.81 -7.35
C ALA A 161 -6.35 -2.29 -7.52
N GLY A 162 -6.15 -1.52 -6.44
CA GLY A 162 -6.17 -0.06 -6.48
C GLY A 162 -5.08 0.50 -7.38
N GLY A 163 -3.87 -0.01 -7.26
CA GLY A 163 -2.74 0.38 -8.11
C GLY A 163 -2.93 0.00 -9.57
N PHE A 164 -3.58 -1.15 -9.85
CA PHE A 164 -3.98 -1.53 -11.21
C PHE A 164 -4.92 -0.49 -11.81
N VAL A 165 -6.01 -0.16 -11.14
CA VAL A 165 -7.04 0.79 -11.64
C VAL A 165 -6.44 2.17 -11.86
N VAL A 166 -5.78 2.74 -10.84
CA VAL A 166 -5.20 4.09 -10.92
C VAL A 166 -4.03 4.14 -11.90
N GLY A 167 -3.15 3.14 -11.88
CA GLY A 167 -2.02 3.03 -12.79
C GLY A 167 -2.44 2.87 -14.24
N ALA A 168 -3.44 2.04 -14.52
CA ALA A 168 -3.99 1.85 -15.86
C ALA A 168 -4.53 3.16 -16.45
N PHE A 169 -5.18 3.98 -15.63
CA PHE A 169 -5.65 5.30 -16.05
C PHE A 169 -4.49 6.26 -16.29
N MET A 170 -3.60 6.40 -15.28
CA MET A 170 -2.54 7.40 -15.31
C MET A 170 -1.50 7.16 -16.42
N LEU A 171 -1.22 5.91 -16.76
CA LEU A 171 -0.16 5.55 -17.72
C LEU A 171 -0.64 5.58 -19.17
N ARG A 172 -1.97 5.66 -19.42
CA ARG A 172 -2.53 5.77 -20.77
C ARG A 172 -2.33 7.14 -21.41
N VAL A 173 -2.13 8.18 -20.61
CA VAL A 173 -2.08 9.56 -21.10
C VAL A 173 -0.71 10.20 -20.82
N PRO A 174 -0.17 10.98 -21.75
CA PRO A 174 1.07 11.73 -21.56
C PRO A 174 0.96 12.65 -20.34
N THR A 175 2.10 12.97 -19.70
CA THR A 175 2.12 13.87 -18.55
C THR A 175 1.96 15.32 -19.02
N THR A 176 0.74 15.80 -18.99
CA THR A 176 0.35 17.19 -19.22
C THR A 176 -0.28 17.76 -17.95
N ARG A 177 -0.41 19.10 -17.84
CA ARG A 177 -1.09 19.72 -16.68
C ARG A 177 -2.50 19.15 -16.47
N ARG A 178 -3.27 18.95 -17.54
CA ARG A 178 -4.63 18.37 -17.48
C ARG A 178 -4.58 16.93 -16.99
N SER A 179 -3.70 16.11 -17.56
CA SER A 179 -3.61 14.69 -17.15
C SER A 179 -3.09 14.49 -15.72
N VAL A 180 -2.33 15.45 -15.18
CA VAL A 180 -1.97 15.44 -13.76
C VAL A 180 -3.21 15.67 -12.91
N ILE A 181 -4.04 16.65 -13.25
CA ILE A 181 -5.31 16.92 -12.53
C ILE A 181 -6.23 15.70 -12.61
N ASP A 182 -6.45 15.18 -13.81
CA ASP A 182 -7.32 14.00 -14.02
C ASP A 182 -6.80 12.78 -13.25
N GLY A 183 -5.48 12.55 -13.23
CA GLY A 183 -4.85 11.47 -12.48
C GLY A 183 -5.03 11.62 -10.97
N VAL A 184 -4.88 12.83 -10.43
CA VAL A 184 -5.11 13.13 -9.02
C VAL A 184 -6.59 12.95 -8.65
N LEU A 185 -7.51 13.35 -9.52
CA LEU A 185 -8.94 13.15 -9.32
C LEU A 185 -9.29 11.65 -9.24
N VAL A 186 -8.78 10.84 -10.18
CA VAL A 186 -9.01 9.39 -10.15
C VAL A 186 -8.43 8.76 -8.88
N ALA A 187 -7.20 9.12 -8.51
CA ALA A 187 -6.61 8.65 -7.25
C ALA A 187 -7.43 9.09 -6.03
N GLY A 188 -7.94 10.32 -6.02
CA GLY A 188 -8.81 10.85 -4.97
C GLY A 188 -10.14 10.09 -4.86
N ILE A 189 -10.79 9.81 -5.99
CA ILE A 189 -12.05 9.03 -6.03
C ILE A 189 -11.81 7.62 -5.50
N VAL A 190 -10.78 6.92 -5.99
CA VAL A 190 -10.45 5.57 -5.53
C VAL A 190 -10.12 5.57 -4.03
N SER A 191 -9.39 6.57 -3.56
CA SER A 191 -9.09 6.75 -2.14
C SER A 191 -10.36 6.98 -1.30
N ALA A 192 -11.25 7.84 -1.74
CA ALA A 192 -12.51 8.14 -1.05
C ALA A 192 -13.40 6.89 -0.96
N LEU A 193 -13.51 6.13 -2.04
CA LEU A 193 -14.26 4.86 -2.04
C LEU A 193 -13.62 3.83 -1.09
N ALA A 194 -12.30 3.75 -1.05
CA ALA A 194 -11.59 2.86 -0.14
C ALA A 194 -11.81 3.27 1.34
N VAL A 195 -11.77 4.55 1.66
CA VAL A 195 -12.05 5.06 3.01
C VAL A 195 -13.50 4.76 3.40
N ALA A 196 -14.47 5.06 2.53
CA ALA A 196 -15.89 4.76 2.78
C ALA A 196 -16.12 3.26 3.00
N GLY A 197 -15.55 2.42 2.13
CA GLY A 197 -15.59 0.97 2.29
C GLY A 197 -14.95 0.49 3.58
N SER A 198 -13.83 1.09 4.00
CA SER A 198 -13.14 0.77 5.25
C SER A 198 -14.04 1.02 6.48
N VAL A 199 -14.74 2.14 6.51
CA VAL A 199 -15.70 2.45 7.59
C VAL A 199 -16.83 1.40 7.63
N MET A 200 -17.35 0.99 6.48
CA MET A 200 -18.44 0.01 6.39
C MET A 200 -18.06 -1.40 6.87
N VAL A 201 -16.80 -1.78 6.71
CA VAL A 201 -16.35 -3.16 7.02
C VAL A 201 -15.58 -3.26 8.35
N ALA A 202 -15.19 -2.16 8.94
CA ALA A 202 -14.36 -2.14 10.15
C ALA A 202 -15.01 -2.83 11.37
N GLY A 203 -16.33 -2.93 11.42
CA GLY A 203 -17.09 -3.54 12.52
C GLY A 203 -17.55 -4.98 12.29
N ARG A 204 -17.08 -5.63 11.24
CA ARG A 204 -17.48 -7.01 10.90
C ARG A 204 -16.73 -8.06 11.71
#